data_15f23153280e3afccdd171de4f4c7537
#
_entry.id   15f23153280e3afccdd171de4f4c7537
#
_cell.length_a   1.000
_cell.length_b   1.000
_cell.length_c   1.000
_cell.angle_alpha   90.00
_cell.angle_beta   90.00
_cell.angle_gamma   90.00
#
_symmetry.space_group_name_H-M   'P 1'
#
loop_
_entity.id
_entity.type
_entity.pdbx_description
1 polymer ?
#
loop_
_entity_poly.entity_id
_entity_poly.type
_entity_poly.pdbx_seq_one_letter_code
_entity_poly.pdbx_strand_id
1 'polypeptide(L)'
;NPSDVAIEEINQATPLRPGAPVPTVDPTTGNIIVDKDVPTGEYSIKVRVCDKATPATCVEKVIPIRVKPNQTLQAENDEYTLGYTTKVGVTTGGSVLENDKLADKIGLSTNDVTVDTALRKATGVVDNDLVIMNEDGVITVKPGLAVGTYTYYYTIRTKDNTQTSEAKVVIHIAKYVAADDTIIAERPSK
;
A
#
# COMPACT_ATOMS: atom_id res chain seq x y z
N ASN A 1 -24.51 -28.67 7.93
CA ASN A 1 -23.12 -28.99 7.58
C ASN A 1 -23.02 -29.07 6.05
N PRO A 2 -21.99 -28.47 5.39
CA PRO A 2 -21.82 -28.58 3.93
C PRO A 2 -21.82 -30.04 3.40
N SER A 3 -21.38 -31.01 4.23
CA SER A 3 -21.40 -32.42 3.87
C SER A 3 -22.82 -33.02 3.72
N ASP A 4 -23.84 -32.39 4.28
CA ASP A 4 -25.20 -32.91 4.35
C ASP A 4 -26.09 -32.37 3.21
N VAL A 5 -25.54 -31.45 2.40
CA VAL A 5 -26.24 -30.83 1.29
C VAL A 5 -25.47 -30.95 -0.02
N ALA A 6 -26.18 -30.90 -1.15
CA ALA A 6 -25.61 -30.72 -2.48
C ALA A 6 -25.78 -29.26 -2.90
N ILE A 7 -24.70 -28.64 -3.35
CA ILE A 7 -24.69 -27.24 -3.79
C ILE A 7 -24.41 -27.22 -5.29
N GLU A 8 -25.26 -26.53 -6.03
CA GLU A 8 -25.15 -26.37 -7.48
C GLU A 8 -25.25 -24.87 -7.82
N GLU A 9 -24.28 -24.38 -8.63
CA GLU A 9 -24.37 -23.06 -9.22
C GLU A 9 -25.26 -23.12 -10.46
N ILE A 10 -26.45 -22.54 -10.39
CA ILE A 10 -27.43 -22.58 -11.49
C ILE A 10 -27.39 -21.39 -12.41
N ASN A 11 -26.84 -20.25 -11.94
CA ASN A 11 -26.52 -19.08 -12.77
C ASN A 11 -25.17 -18.53 -12.34
N GLN A 12 -24.22 -18.54 -13.28
CA GLN A 12 -22.92 -17.88 -13.10
C GLN A 12 -23.10 -16.36 -13.03
N ALA A 13 -22.15 -15.72 -12.36
CA ALA A 13 -22.04 -14.28 -12.40
C ALA A 13 -21.78 -13.78 -13.83
N THR A 14 -22.40 -12.66 -14.20
CA THR A 14 -22.18 -12.04 -15.51
C THR A 14 -20.85 -11.31 -15.54
N PRO A 15 -19.96 -11.59 -16.51
CA PRO A 15 -18.71 -10.86 -16.66
C PRO A 15 -18.95 -9.38 -16.92
N LEU A 16 -18.22 -8.50 -16.23
CA LEU A 16 -18.28 -7.04 -16.45
C LEU A 16 -17.66 -6.61 -17.79
N ARG A 17 -16.82 -7.47 -18.39
CA ARG A 17 -16.19 -7.33 -19.71
C ARG A 17 -16.18 -8.68 -20.40
N PRO A 18 -16.29 -8.75 -21.75
CA PRO A 18 -16.18 -10.01 -22.48
C PRO A 18 -14.89 -10.76 -22.12
N GLY A 19 -15.03 -12.03 -21.71
CA GLY A 19 -13.89 -12.90 -21.34
C GLY A 19 -13.24 -12.63 -19.99
N ALA A 20 -13.75 -11.68 -19.19
CA ALA A 20 -13.24 -11.47 -17.84
C ALA A 20 -13.67 -12.62 -16.90
N PRO A 21 -12.79 -13.06 -15.97
CA PRO A 21 -13.18 -14.02 -14.95
C PRO A 21 -14.26 -13.44 -14.03
N VAL A 22 -15.01 -14.33 -13.41
CA VAL A 22 -16.12 -14.02 -12.49
C VAL A 22 -15.95 -14.79 -11.19
N PRO A 23 -16.55 -14.33 -10.08
CA PRO A 23 -16.65 -15.14 -8.87
C PRO A 23 -17.39 -16.44 -9.14
N THR A 24 -16.98 -17.53 -8.51
CA THR A 24 -17.59 -18.87 -8.60
C THR A 24 -17.91 -19.42 -7.22
N VAL A 25 -18.68 -20.51 -7.17
CA VAL A 25 -18.97 -21.23 -5.93
C VAL A 25 -18.25 -22.58 -5.97
N ASP A 26 -17.54 -22.91 -4.89
CA ASP A 26 -17.05 -24.26 -4.67
C ASP A 26 -18.23 -25.16 -4.28
N PRO A 27 -18.62 -26.15 -5.12
CA PRO A 27 -19.77 -26.99 -4.85
C PRO A 27 -19.59 -27.95 -3.65
N THR A 28 -18.35 -28.14 -3.20
CA THR A 28 -18.03 -29.03 -2.08
C THR A 28 -18.15 -28.30 -0.75
N THR A 29 -17.65 -27.07 -0.68
CA THR A 29 -17.59 -26.30 0.55
C THR A 29 -18.66 -25.23 0.66
N GLY A 30 -19.22 -24.79 -0.48
CA GLY A 30 -20.15 -23.65 -0.56
C GLY A 30 -19.43 -22.28 -0.48
N ASN A 31 -18.11 -22.26 -0.50
CA ASN A 31 -17.36 -21.03 -0.44
C ASN A 31 -17.41 -20.28 -1.78
N ILE A 32 -17.46 -18.95 -1.69
CA ILE A 32 -17.28 -18.09 -2.86
C ILE A 32 -15.80 -17.96 -3.13
N ILE A 33 -15.38 -18.27 -4.37
CA ILE A 33 -14.01 -18.13 -4.87
C ILE A 33 -13.95 -16.87 -5.72
N VAL A 34 -13.02 -15.98 -5.38
CA VAL A 34 -12.73 -14.76 -6.15
C VAL A 34 -11.26 -14.76 -6.51
N ASP A 35 -10.94 -15.05 -7.76
CA ASP A 35 -9.57 -15.03 -8.25
C ASP A 35 -9.04 -13.59 -8.35
N LYS A 36 -7.71 -13.44 -8.29
CA LYS A 36 -7.02 -12.13 -8.33
C LYS A 36 -7.34 -11.29 -9.58
N ASP A 37 -7.70 -11.94 -10.67
CA ASP A 37 -7.98 -11.29 -11.96
C ASP A 37 -9.47 -10.95 -12.16
N VAL A 38 -10.33 -11.26 -11.18
CA VAL A 38 -11.74 -10.89 -11.21
C VAL A 38 -11.87 -9.37 -11.09
N PRO A 39 -12.48 -8.67 -12.07
CA PRO A 39 -12.62 -7.23 -12.01
C PRO A 39 -13.41 -6.77 -10.77
N THR A 40 -13.04 -5.60 -10.26
CA THR A 40 -13.80 -4.96 -9.17
C THR A 40 -15.19 -4.59 -9.66
N GLY A 41 -16.20 -4.82 -8.83
CA GLY A 41 -17.59 -4.55 -9.19
C GLY A 41 -18.57 -5.38 -8.40
N GLU A 42 -19.83 -5.30 -8.81
CA GLU A 42 -20.91 -6.05 -8.21
C GLU A 42 -21.30 -7.22 -9.11
N TYR A 43 -21.41 -8.38 -8.51
CA TYR A 43 -21.77 -9.63 -9.14
C TYR A 43 -22.92 -10.28 -8.37
N SER A 44 -23.60 -11.22 -9.01
CA SER A 44 -24.54 -12.09 -8.34
C SER A 44 -24.43 -13.51 -8.89
N ILE A 45 -24.49 -14.48 -7.98
CA ILE A 45 -24.53 -15.90 -8.31
C ILE A 45 -25.83 -16.46 -7.81
N LYS A 46 -26.50 -17.31 -8.59
CA LYS A 46 -27.67 -18.04 -8.13
C LYS A 46 -27.30 -19.50 -7.87
N VAL A 47 -27.51 -19.95 -6.65
CA VAL A 47 -27.23 -21.31 -6.21
C VAL A 47 -28.49 -22.04 -5.87
N ARG A 48 -28.48 -23.37 -6.06
CA ARG A 48 -29.46 -24.31 -5.56
C ARG A 48 -28.82 -25.20 -4.51
N VAL A 49 -29.43 -25.32 -3.37
CA VAL A 49 -29.00 -26.18 -2.27
C VAL A 49 -30.07 -27.23 -2.01
N CYS A 50 -29.72 -28.50 -2.13
CA CYS A 50 -30.61 -29.63 -1.93
C CYS A 50 -30.19 -30.48 -0.75
N ASP A 51 -31.14 -30.97 0.04
CA ASP A 51 -30.88 -31.94 1.10
C ASP A 51 -30.51 -33.30 0.47
N LYS A 52 -29.43 -33.91 0.92
CA LYS A 52 -29.00 -35.26 0.46
C LYS A 52 -29.88 -36.38 1.02
N ALA A 53 -30.52 -36.17 2.18
CA ALA A 53 -31.42 -37.15 2.79
C ALA A 53 -32.78 -37.17 2.11
N THR A 54 -33.23 -36.02 1.56
CA THR A 54 -34.46 -35.85 0.80
C THR A 54 -34.17 -35.04 -0.47
N PRO A 55 -33.63 -35.69 -1.55
CA PRO A 55 -33.12 -34.97 -2.74
C PRO A 55 -34.15 -34.10 -3.47
N ALA A 56 -35.43 -34.30 -3.21
CA ALA A 56 -36.53 -33.50 -3.78
C ALA A 56 -36.69 -32.12 -3.09
N THR A 57 -36.07 -31.89 -1.93
CA THR A 57 -36.19 -30.62 -1.21
C THR A 57 -34.98 -29.73 -1.52
N CYS A 58 -35.21 -28.74 -2.37
CA CYS A 58 -34.19 -27.79 -2.78
C CYS A 58 -34.63 -26.36 -2.54
N VAL A 59 -33.65 -25.49 -2.21
CA VAL A 59 -33.86 -24.06 -2.05
C VAL A 59 -32.91 -23.33 -3.00
N GLU A 60 -33.44 -22.34 -3.70
CA GLU A 60 -32.64 -21.47 -4.56
C GLU A 60 -32.38 -20.12 -3.85
N LYS A 61 -31.15 -19.60 -3.99
CA LYS A 61 -30.79 -18.31 -3.42
C LYS A 61 -29.87 -17.54 -4.38
N VAL A 62 -30.11 -16.24 -4.48
CA VAL A 62 -29.19 -15.30 -5.12
C VAL A 62 -28.24 -14.76 -4.06
N ILE A 63 -26.95 -14.83 -4.35
CA ILE A 63 -25.87 -14.35 -3.50
C ILE A 63 -25.27 -13.12 -4.17
N PRO A 64 -25.48 -11.91 -3.63
CA PRO A 64 -24.79 -10.72 -4.12
C PRO A 64 -23.34 -10.75 -3.66
N ILE A 65 -22.42 -10.42 -4.55
CA ILE A 65 -20.96 -10.40 -4.31
C ILE A 65 -20.42 -9.05 -4.74
N ARG A 66 -19.74 -8.37 -3.83
CA ARG A 66 -19.03 -7.14 -4.15
C ARG A 66 -17.53 -7.38 -4.10
N VAL A 67 -16.90 -7.35 -5.29
CA VAL A 67 -15.45 -7.42 -5.43
C VAL A 67 -14.89 -6.01 -5.31
N LYS A 68 -14.12 -5.77 -4.25
CA LYS A 68 -13.44 -4.49 -4.01
C LYS A 68 -12.05 -4.51 -4.65
N PRO A 69 -11.47 -3.35 -4.98
CA PRO A 69 -10.07 -3.27 -5.40
C PRO A 69 -9.17 -3.93 -4.35
N ASN A 70 -8.15 -4.64 -4.81
CA ASN A 70 -7.08 -5.04 -3.91
C ASN A 70 -6.32 -3.76 -3.52
N GLN A 71 -6.49 -3.29 -2.29
CA GLN A 71 -5.85 -2.08 -1.77
C GLN A 71 -4.69 -2.45 -0.85
N THR A 72 -3.85 -3.40 -1.25
CA THR A 72 -2.66 -3.72 -0.47
C THR A 72 -1.79 -2.48 -0.35
N LEU A 73 -1.63 -2.00 0.88
CA LEU A 73 -0.76 -0.89 1.21
C LEU A 73 0.64 -1.43 1.54
N GLN A 74 1.67 -0.87 0.91
CA GLN A 74 3.05 -1.25 1.13
C GLN A 74 3.92 -0.01 1.21
N ALA A 75 4.49 0.23 2.40
CA ALA A 75 5.56 1.19 2.59
C ALA A 75 6.90 0.53 2.20
N GLU A 76 7.72 1.24 1.45
CA GLU A 76 9.05 0.81 1.02
C GLU A 76 10.13 1.59 1.79
N ASN A 77 11.31 1.01 1.92
CA ASN A 77 12.40 1.67 2.63
C ASN A 77 12.97 2.85 1.83
N ASP A 78 13.37 3.89 2.57
CA ASP A 78 13.99 5.10 2.03
C ASP A 78 15.40 5.28 2.53
N GLU A 79 16.20 5.99 1.74
CA GLU A 79 17.57 6.36 2.09
C GLU A 79 17.90 7.76 1.56
N TYR A 80 18.34 8.64 2.44
CA TYR A 80 18.68 10.03 2.11
C TYR A 80 20.08 10.38 2.62
N THR A 81 20.83 11.14 1.81
CA THR A 81 22.10 11.74 2.23
C THR A 81 21.95 13.25 2.30
N LEU A 82 22.17 13.81 3.48
CA LEU A 82 22.00 15.23 3.77
C LEU A 82 23.32 15.84 4.26
N GLY A 83 23.53 17.11 3.91
CA GLY A 83 24.69 17.86 4.38
C GLY A 83 24.59 18.23 5.86
N TYR A 84 25.67 18.08 6.60
CA TYR A 84 25.77 18.59 7.97
C TYR A 84 25.65 20.12 8.01
N THR A 85 24.85 20.61 8.92
CA THR A 85 24.65 22.05 9.12
C THR A 85 24.54 22.41 10.61
N THR A 86 25.05 23.56 10.96
CA THR A 86 24.98 24.11 12.34
C THR A 86 24.00 25.27 12.49
N LYS A 87 23.46 25.81 11.39
CA LYS A 87 22.69 27.05 11.41
C LYS A 87 21.28 26.93 10.85
N VAL A 88 21.07 26.07 9.84
CA VAL A 88 19.79 25.96 9.12
C VAL A 88 19.42 24.49 9.04
N GLY A 89 18.13 24.18 9.13
CA GLY A 89 17.62 22.82 8.90
C GLY A 89 17.75 22.43 7.43
N VAL A 90 17.89 21.12 7.17
CA VAL A 90 17.97 20.55 5.83
C VAL A 90 16.82 19.56 5.66
N THR A 91 16.16 19.60 4.49
CA THR A 91 15.08 18.66 4.14
C THR A 91 15.57 17.55 3.20
N THR A 92 14.83 16.45 3.15
CA THR A 92 15.12 15.33 2.23
C THR A 92 14.94 15.69 0.75
N GLY A 93 14.30 16.82 0.43
CA GLY A 93 14.03 17.21 -0.94
C GLY A 93 12.88 16.44 -1.60
N GLY A 94 12.61 15.21 -1.16
CA GLY A 94 11.50 14.34 -1.55
C GLY A 94 10.76 13.78 -0.35
N SER A 95 9.61 13.16 -0.61
CA SER A 95 8.77 12.50 0.39
C SER A 95 9.08 11.02 0.49
N VAL A 96 8.98 10.43 1.68
CA VAL A 96 9.02 8.97 1.88
C VAL A 96 7.89 8.24 1.14
N LEU A 97 6.87 8.94 0.66
CA LEU A 97 5.75 8.37 -0.08
C LEU A 97 6.05 8.09 -1.57
N GLU A 98 7.18 8.56 -2.11
CA GLU A 98 7.45 8.51 -3.55
C GLU A 98 7.65 7.10 -4.09
N ASN A 99 8.11 6.16 -3.27
CA ASN A 99 8.31 4.75 -3.63
C ASN A 99 7.26 3.82 -3.04
N ASP A 100 6.40 4.32 -2.15
CA ASP A 100 5.33 3.57 -1.50
C ASP A 100 4.22 3.18 -2.49
N LYS A 101 3.49 2.11 -2.16
CA LYS A 101 2.49 1.51 -3.06
C LYS A 101 1.14 1.34 -2.39
N LEU A 102 0.09 1.60 -3.16
CA LEU A 102 -1.28 1.23 -2.81
C LEU A 102 -1.90 0.51 -4.02
N ALA A 103 -2.10 -0.79 -3.92
CA ALA A 103 -2.40 -1.65 -5.05
C ALA A 103 -1.34 -1.52 -6.16
N ASP A 104 -1.76 -1.14 -7.37
CA ASP A 104 -0.86 -0.98 -8.52
C ASP A 104 -0.27 0.44 -8.63
N LYS A 105 -0.70 1.37 -7.77
CA LYS A 105 -0.20 2.74 -7.76
C LYS A 105 1.12 2.81 -7.00
N ILE A 106 2.16 3.30 -7.64
CA ILE A 106 3.47 3.63 -7.05
C ILE A 106 3.58 5.16 -6.97
N GLY A 107 4.19 5.64 -5.89
CA GLY A 107 4.26 7.07 -5.61
C GLY A 107 2.93 7.58 -5.04
N LEU A 108 2.86 7.59 -3.72
CA LEU A 108 1.68 8.01 -3.00
C LEU A 108 1.76 9.49 -2.61
N SER A 109 0.63 10.01 -2.20
CA SER A 109 0.50 11.37 -1.68
C SER A 109 -0.46 11.37 -0.48
N THR A 110 -0.59 12.52 0.16
CA THR A 110 -1.58 12.74 1.23
C THR A 110 -3.04 12.61 0.75
N ASN A 111 -3.30 12.55 -0.55
CA ASN A 111 -4.63 12.19 -1.07
C ASN A 111 -4.91 10.70 -0.97
N ASP A 112 -3.88 9.86 -1.01
CA ASP A 112 -3.99 8.40 -1.04
C ASP A 112 -3.93 7.80 0.37
N VAL A 113 -3.04 8.33 1.21
CA VAL A 113 -2.74 7.80 2.55
C VAL A 113 -2.64 8.93 3.58
N THR A 114 -2.59 8.55 4.85
CA THR A 114 -2.14 9.39 5.95
C THR A 114 -0.80 8.90 6.45
N VAL A 115 0.10 9.84 6.77
CA VAL A 115 1.42 9.57 7.34
C VAL A 115 1.36 9.81 8.84
N ASP A 116 1.88 8.87 9.62
CA ASP A 116 2.15 9.12 11.03
C ASP A 116 3.48 9.89 11.11
N THR A 117 3.41 11.15 11.51
CA THR A 117 4.59 12.04 11.57
C THR A 117 5.55 11.69 12.71
N ALA A 118 5.18 10.77 13.59
CA ALA A 118 6.01 10.32 14.71
C ALA A 118 7.07 9.31 14.24
N LEU A 119 8.25 9.80 13.88
CA LEU A 119 9.39 8.94 13.57
C LEU A 119 9.85 8.17 14.81
N ARG A 120 10.05 6.86 14.68
CA ARG A 120 10.48 5.97 15.75
C ARG A 120 11.87 5.43 15.49
N LYS A 121 12.74 5.41 16.51
CA LYS A 121 13.99 4.66 16.48
C LYS A 121 13.76 3.15 16.50
N ALA A 122 14.77 2.37 16.15
CA ALA A 122 14.72 0.90 16.23
C ALA A 122 14.33 0.34 17.62
N THR A 123 14.47 1.15 18.66
CA THR A 123 14.05 0.84 20.04
C THR A 123 12.54 1.06 20.28
N GLY A 124 11.80 1.54 19.28
CA GLY A 124 10.38 1.91 19.38
C GLY A 124 10.12 3.29 20.01
N VAL A 125 11.16 3.99 20.45
CA VAL A 125 11.05 5.34 21.04
C VAL A 125 10.84 6.36 19.92
N VAL A 126 9.81 7.21 20.08
CA VAL A 126 9.60 8.37 19.21
C VAL A 126 10.72 9.39 19.43
N ASP A 127 11.31 9.88 18.34
CA ASP A 127 12.35 10.89 18.38
C ASP A 127 11.99 12.03 17.42
N ASN A 128 11.49 13.12 17.97
CA ASN A 128 11.10 14.31 17.23
C ASN A 128 12.00 15.52 17.55
N ASP A 129 13.14 15.32 18.21
CA ASP A 129 13.97 16.43 18.67
C ASP A 129 14.74 17.08 17.53
N LEU A 130 15.54 16.30 16.80
CA LEU A 130 16.40 16.80 15.72
C LEU A 130 15.98 16.34 14.32
N VAL A 131 15.19 15.27 14.22
CA VAL A 131 14.65 14.76 12.96
C VAL A 131 13.13 14.76 13.06
N ILE A 132 12.48 15.54 12.21
CA ILE A 132 11.02 15.69 12.18
C ILE A 132 10.51 15.37 10.78
N MET A 133 9.33 14.78 10.70
CA MET A 133 8.62 14.52 9.45
C MET A 133 7.30 15.29 9.46
N ASN A 134 6.94 15.90 8.32
CA ASN A 134 5.65 16.56 8.16
C ASN A 134 4.59 15.58 7.61
N GLU A 135 3.35 16.04 7.50
CA GLU A 135 2.23 15.24 7.00
C GLU A 135 2.39 14.80 5.53
N ASP A 136 3.20 15.49 4.75
CA ASP A 136 3.53 15.12 3.37
C ASP A 136 4.63 14.06 3.27
N GLY A 137 5.18 13.60 4.41
CA GLY A 137 6.26 12.62 4.45
C GLY A 137 7.65 13.20 4.16
N VAL A 138 7.79 14.53 4.14
CA VAL A 138 9.09 15.19 3.97
C VAL A 138 9.78 15.30 5.32
N ILE A 139 11.04 14.86 5.39
CA ILE A 139 11.82 14.87 6.62
C ILE A 139 12.70 16.12 6.65
N THR A 140 12.71 16.78 7.79
CA THR A 140 13.59 17.90 8.11
C THR A 140 14.53 17.52 9.23
N VAL A 141 15.83 17.68 9.00
CA VAL A 141 16.87 17.53 10.01
C VAL A 141 17.22 18.92 10.55
N LYS A 142 17.03 19.13 11.85
CA LYS A 142 17.38 20.39 12.51
C LYS A 142 18.90 20.55 12.61
N PRO A 143 19.38 21.78 12.76
CA PRO A 143 20.81 22.04 12.93
C PRO A 143 21.40 21.30 14.14
N GLY A 144 22.64 20.84 13.99
CA GLY A 144 23.41 20.24 15.09
C GLY A 144 23.32 18.73 15.22
N LEU A 145 22.53 18.03 14.34
CA LEU A 145 22.61 16.58 14.27
C LEU A 145 24.00 16.18 13.76
N ALA A 146 24.73 15.37 14.52
CA ALA A 146 26.13 15.01 14.21
C ALA A 146 26.24 14.24 12.88
N VAL A 147 27.42 14.27 12.28
CA VAL A 147 27.75 13.41 11.13
C VAL A 147 27.60 11.96 11.54
N GLY A 148 26.88 11.16 10.73
CA GLY A 148 26.61 9.77 11.05
C GLY A 148 25.40 9.22 10.27
N THR A 149 25.03 7.99 10.58
CA THR A 149 23.87 7.30 10.00
C THR A 149 22.80 7.11 11.06
N TYR A 150 21.60 7.52 10.73
CA TYR A 150 20.43 7.47 11.61
C TYR A 150 19.33 6.67 10.97
N THR A 151 18.73 5.77 11.71
CA THR A 151 17.66 4.90 11.23
C THR A 151 16.38 5.17 12.02
N TYR A 152 15.31 5.44 11.30
CA TYR A 152 13.99 5.65 11.83
C TYR A 152 12.99 4.74 11.11
N TYR A 153 11.80 4.63 11.70
CA TYR A 153 10.66 3.93 11.12
C TYR A 153 9.49 4.91 11.05
N TYR A 154 8.76 4.89 9.95
CA TYR A 154 7.54 5.63 9.75
C TYR A 154 6.39 4.67 9.43
N THR A 155 5.16 5.12 9.63
CA THR A 155 3.95 4.33 9.36
C THR A 155 3.03 5.12 8.46
N ILE A 156 2.48 4.46 7.46
CA ILE A 156 1.41 4.98 6.61
C ILE A 156 0.13 4.19 6.82
N ARG A 157 -1.02 4.83 6.55
CA ARG A 157 -2.36 4.24 6.71
C ARG A 157 -3.21 4.57 5.51
N THR A 158 -4.08 3.64 5.09
CA THR A 158 -5.15 3.96 4.13
C THR A 158 -6.11 4.98 4.71
N LYS A 159 -6.79 5.78 3.86
CA LYS A 159 -7.74 6.81 4.30
C LYS A 159 -8.93 6.27 5.10
N ASP A 160 -9.31 5.03 4.86
CA ASP A 160 -10.35 4.31 5.62
C ASP A 160 -9.83 3.66 6.91
N ASN A 161 -8.54 3.82 7.22
CA ASN A 161 -7.84 3.22 8.36
C ASN A 161 -7.89 1.68 8.44
N THR A 162 -8.18 0.99 7.32
CA THR A 162 -8.27 -0.48 7.29
C THR A 162 -6.93 -1.16 7.18
N GLN A 163 -5.90 -0.47 6.65
CA GLN A 163 -4.56 -1.01 6.50
C GLN A 163 -3.50 -0.02 6.99
N THR A 164 -2.42 -0.59 7.50
CA THR A 164 -1.22 0.14 7.90
C THR A 164 -0.01 -0.59 7.36
N SER A 165 1.02 0.18 6.99
CA SER A 165 2.32 -0.36 6.61
C SER A 165 3.41 0.48 7.24
N GLU A 166 4.51 -0.16 7.61
CA GLU A 166 5.66 0.48 8.22
C GLU A 166 6.89 0.24 7.34
N ALA A 167 7.73 1.25 7.20
CA ALA A 167 9.01 1.12 6.54
C ALA A 167 10.10 1.87 7.29
N LYS A 168 11.33 1.56 6.91
CA LYS A 168 12.54 2.15 7.46
C LYS A 168 13.00 3.31 6.59
N VAL A 169 13.39 4.41 7.23
CA VAL A 169 14.12 5.50 6.58
C VAL A 169 15.52 5.63 7.19
N VAL A 170 16.53 5.63 6.33
CA VAL A 170 17.93 5.82 6.71
C VAL A 170 18.38 7.20 6.27
N ILE A 171 18.95 7.96 7.21
CA ILE A 171 19.45 9.32 6.97
C ILE A 171 20.95 9.35 7.24
N HIS A 172 21.72 9.63 6.21
CA HIS A 172 23.16 9.84 6.29
C HIS A 172 23.45 11.32 6.39
N ILE A 173 24.00 11.76 7.50
CA ILE A 173 24.52 13.14 7.65
C ILE A 173 26.00 13.14 7.29
N ALA A 174 26.32 13.74 6.16
CA ALA A 174 27.68 13.82 5.64
C ALA A 174 28.26 15.23 5.83
N LYS A 175 29.54 15.31 6.14
CA LYS A 175 30.22 16.60 6.29
C LYS A 175 30.26 17.40 4.97
N TYR A 176 30.31 16.68 3.86
CA TYR A 176 30.28 17.23 2.51
C TYR A 176 29.35 16.39 1.67
N VAL A 177 28.50 17.02 0.88
CA VAL A 177 27.65 16.38 -0.14
C VAL A 177 28.11 16.95 -1.47
N ALA A 178 28.47 16.09 -2.42
CA ALA A 178 28.75 16.50 -3.78
C ALA A 178 27.45 16.89 -4.46
N ALA A 179 27.40 18.05 -5.09
CA ALA A 179 26.33 18.44 -5.98
C ALA A 179 26.70 18.04 -7.42
N ASP A 180 25.69 17.70 -8.21
CA ASP A 180 25.88 17.49 -9.65
C ASP A 180 26.15 18.83 -10.31
N ASP A 181 27.39 19.07 -10.73
CA ASP A 181 27.81 20.26 -11.47
C ASP A 181 27.69 20.01 -12.97
N THR A 182 26.90 20.84 -13.67
CA THR A 182 26.92 20.89 -15.15
C THR A 182 27.92 21.93 -15.57
N ILE A 183 29.06 21.50 -16.11
CA ILE A 183 30.03 22.40 -16.69
C ILE A 183 29.64 22.67 -18.15
N ILE A 184 29.26 23.90 -18.46
CA ILE A 184 29.08 24.36 -19.83
C ILE A 184 30.42 24.91 -20.30
N ALA A 185 31.13 24.14 -21.12
CA ALA A 185 32.35 24.61 -21.77
C ALA A 185 31.99 25.33 -23.08
N GLU A 186 32.18 26.63 -23.15
CA GLU A 186 32.10 27.36 -24.40
C GLU A 186 33.37 27.10 -25.26
N ARG A 187 33.16 26.76 -26.53
CA ARG A 187 34.26 26.60 -27.48
C ARG A 187 34.77 27.99 -27.84
N PRO A 188 36.08 28.29 -27.72
CA PRO A 188 36.61 29.57 -28.14
C PRO A 188 36.32 29.81 -29.61
N SER A 189 35.79 30.98 -29.92
CA SER A 189 35.62 31.42 -31.29
C SER A 189 37.04 31.63 -31.93
N LYS A 190 37.23 31.07 -33.12
CA LYS A 190 38.46 31.31 -33.90
C LYS A 190 38.47 32.73 -34.48
#